data_f80ddf21b2431286d9b593e3ac98a969
#
_entry.id   f80ddf21b2431286d9b593e3ac98a969
#
_cell.length_a   1.000
_cell.length_b   1.000
_cell.length_c   1.000
_cell.angle_alpha   90.00
_cell.angle_beta   90.00
_cell.angle_gamma   90.00
#
_symmetry.space_group_name_H-M   'P 1'
#
loop_
_entity.id
_entity.type
_entity.pdbx_description
1 polymer ?
#
loop_
_entity_poly.entity_id
_entity_poly.type
_entity_poly.pdbx_seq_one_letter_code
_entity_poly.pdbx_strand_id
1 'polypeptide(L)'
;MAEYGTSVDVREIARCSGVGMGTLYRHFPTKSDLVEAVLRQDFTRWAEAARHAAARATDPWAALTDFFEQALTGYARHRATLEHFALTWAEPDREGIGQLRLVIDELRARADAAGLLRPGVTTDDVLLLLVALGHTVEVTDACRPEGWRRLLTVTLDGLRADHPGDAVTPA
;
A
#
# COMPACT_ATOMS: atom_id res chain seq x y z
N MET A 1 -10.41 -8.93 11.79
CA MET A 1 -10.93 -7.64 11.28
C MET A 1 -10.83 -7.56 9.76
N ALA A 2 -9.76 -8.06 9.15
CA ALA A 2 -9.58 -8.03 7.68
C ALA A 2 -10.62 -8.84 6.88
N GLU A 3 -11.27 -9.84 7.47
CA GLU A 3 -12.25 -10.70 6.77
C GLU A 3 -13.67 -10.11 6.65
N TYR A 4 -14.01 -9.06 7.40
CA TYR A 4 -15.41 -8.59 7.50
C TYR A 4 -15.65 -7.18 6.96
N GLY A 5 -14.64 -6.49 6.47
CA GLY A 5 -14.77 -5.12 5.95
C GLY A 5 -15.31 -4.13 6.99
N THR A 6 -15.86 -2.99 6.52
CA THR A 6 -16.41 -1.94 7.40
C THR A 6 -17.77 -2.27 8.00
N SER A 7 -18.35 -3.44 7.70
CA SER A 7 -19.68 -3.86 8.18
C SER A 7 -19.69 -4.48 9.59
N VAL A 8 -18.52 -4.70 10.21
CA VAL A 8 -18.40 -5.35 11.53
C VAL A 8 -19.16 -4.57 12.60
N ASP A 9 -19.91 -5.31 13.44
CA ASP A 9 -20.59 -4.73 14.62
C ASP A 9 -19.55 -4.38 15.71
N VAL A 10 -19.57 -3.14 16.17
CA VAL A 10 -18.72 -2.65 17.26
C VAL A 10 -18.88 -3.47 18.54
N ARG A 11 -20.09 -4.02 18.81
CA ARG A 11 -20.36 -4.89 19.94
C ARG A 11 -19.57 -6.19 19.86
N GLU A 12 -19.42 -6.74 18.68
CA GLU A 12 -18.64 -7.95 18.48
C GLU A 12 -17.14 -7.69 18.64
N ILE A 13 -16.66 -6.55 18.17
CA ILE A 13 -15.27 -6.12 18.42
C ILE A 13 -15.01 -6.01 19.92
N ALA A 14 -15.88 -5.33 20.66
CA ALA A 14 -15.76 -5.19 22.11
C ALA A 14 -15.75 -6.55 22.82
N ARG A 15 -16.64 -7.45 22.41
CA ARG A 15 -16.71 -8.82 22.96
C ARG A 15 -15.43 -9.63 22.70
N CYS A 16 -14.91 -9.60 21.48
CA CYS A 16 -13.70 -10.33 21.11
C CYS A 16 -12.42 -9.76 21.75
N SER A 17 -12.38 -8.44 21.99
CA SER A 17 -11.23 -7.77 22.62
C SER A 17 -11.27 -7.79 24.15
N GLY A 18 -12.39 -8.21 24.76
CA GLY A 18 -12.60 -8.16 26.21
C GLY A 18 -12.73 -6.74 26.78
N VAL A 19 -12.97 -5.73 25.92
CA VAL A 19 -13.10 -4.32 26.30
C VAL A 19 -14.56 -3.97 26.47
N GLY A 20 -14.90 -3.30 27.58
CA GLY A 20 -16.28 -2.82 27.82
C GLY A 20 -16.68 -1.75 26.80
N MET A 21 -17.95 -1.78 26.35
CA MET A 21 -18.50 -0.82 25.38
C MET A 21 -18.29 0.64 25.80
N GLY A 22 -18.47 0.95 27.11
CA GLY A 22 -18.25 2.30 27.63
C GLY A 22 -16.80 2.77 27.51
N THR A 23 -15.85 1.86 27.71
CA THR A 23 -14.42 2.14 27.52
C THR A 23 -14.11 2.37 26.04
N LEU A 24 -14.68 1.53 25.16
CA LEU A 24 -14.48 1.63 23.72
C LEU A 24 -14.97 2.99 23.18
N TYR A 25 -16.22 3.38 23.51
CA TYR A 25 -16.78 4.64 23.06
C TYR A 25 -16.12 5.89 23.68
N ARG A 26 -15.48 5.75 24.83
CA ARG A 26 -14.67 6.84 25.40
C ARG A 26 -13.42 7.11 24.60
N HIS A 27 -12.79 6.08 24.02
CA HIS A 27 -11.58 6.21 23.18
C HIS A 27 -11.91 6.46 21.72
N PHE A 28 -13.01 5.90 21.24
CA PHE A 28 -13.48 6.00 19.85
C PHE A 28 -14.95 6.41 19.86
N PRO A 29 -15.24 7.73 19.86
CA PRO A 29 -16.62 8.24 19.96
C PRO A 29 -17.56 7.70 18.89
N THR A 30 -17.04 7.41 17.70
CA THR A 30 -17.80 6.83 16.59
C THR A 30 -17.21 5.51 16.10
N LYS A 31 -18.01 4.73 15.37
CA LYS A 31 -17.53 3.54 14.67
C LYS A 31 -16.43 3.90 13.65
N SER A 32 -16.56 5.05 12.99
CA SER A 32 -15.60 5.53 12.03
C SER A 32 -14.24 5.75 12.67
N ASP A 33 -14.18 6.40 13.84
CA ASP A 33 -12.93 6.63 14.59
C ASP A 33 -12.23 5.31 14.96
N LEU A 34 -13.00 4.31 15.36
CA LEU A 34 -12.46 2.99 15.67
C LEU A 34 -11.89 2.31 14.41
N VAL A 35 -12.63 2.32 13.31
CA VAL A 35 -12.21 1.74 12.04
C VAL A 35 -10.95 2.44 11.54
N GLU A 36 -10.93 3.77 11.56
CA GLU A 36 -9.77 4.56 11.14
C GLU A 36 -8.53 4.24 11.98
N ALA A 37 -8.67 4.15 13.30
CA ALA A 37 -7.55 3.82 14.18
C ALA A 37 -6.97 2.43 13.90
N VAL A 38 -7.84 1.43 13.64
CA VAL A 38 -7.41 0.06 13.29
C VAL A 38 -6.72 0.04 11.95
N LEU A 39 -7.30 0.68 10.93
CA LEU A 39 -6.72 0.75 9.58
C LEU A 39 -5.35 1.44 9.61
N ARG A 40 -5.23 2.54 10.37
CA ARG A 40 -3.97 3.26 10.56
C ARG A 40 -2.90 2.35 11.20
N GLN A 41 -3.26 1.62 12.25
CA GLN A 41 -2.32 0.72 12.92
C GLN A 41 -1.86 -0.42 12.01
N ASP A 42 -2.78 -1.05 11.27
CA ASP A 42 -2.44 -2.13 10.35
C ASP A 42 -1.54 -1.62 9.22
N PHE A 43 -1.81 -0.43 8.71
CA PHE A 43 -1.01 0.22 7.67
C PHE A 43 0.41 0.55 8.17
N THR A 44 0.52 1.13 9.37
CA THR A 44 1.83 1.44 9.97
C THR A 44 2.68 0.17 10.11
N ARG A 45 2.10 -0.93 10.61
CA ARG A 45 2.80 -2.21 10.73
C ARG A 45 3.26 -2.76 9.37
N TRP A 46 2.39 -2.64 8.35
CA TRP A 46 2.74 -3.06 7.00
C TRP A 46 3.88 -2.21 6.42
N ALA A 47 3.82 -0.88 6.54
CA ALA A 47 4.86 0.03 6.08
C ALA A 47 6.20 -0.22 6.79
N GLU A 48 6.18 -0.46 8.11
CA GLU A 48 7.38 -0.83 8.86
C GLU A 48 7.98 -2.16 8.39
N ALA A 49 7.15 -3.16 8.17
CA ALA A 49 7.60 -4.46 7.65
C ALA A 49 8.22 -4.32 6.25
N ALA A 50 7.60 -3.54 5.37
CA ALA A 50 8.11 -3.24 4.03
C ALA A 50 9.46 -2.51 4.09
N ARG A 51 9.59 -1.51 4.97
CA ARG A 51 10.87 -0.80 5.20
C ARG A 51 11.97 -1.74 5.68
N HIS A 52 11.68 -2.62 6.63
CA HIS A 52 12.64 -3.60 7.11
C HIS A 52 13.04 -4.61 6.03
N ALA A 53 12.12 -5.02 5.17
CA ALA A 53 12.42 -5.89 4.04
C ALA A 53 13.31 -5.17 3.01
N ALA A 54 12.97 -3.92 2.67
CA ALA A 54 13.76 -3.08 1.77
C ALA A 54 15.20 -2.88 2.26
N ALA A 55 15.38 -2.59 3.55
CA ALA A 55 16.71 -2.37 4.14
C ALA A 55 17.62 -3.63 4.12
N ARG A 56 17.04 -4.82 4.11
CA ARG A 56 17.78 -6.10 4.05
C ARG A 56 18.06 -6.59 2.63
N ALA A 57 17.34 -6.06 1.66
CA ALA A 57 17.52 -6.49 0.26
C ALA A 57 18.83 -5.95 -0.31
N THR A 58 19.62 -6.84 -0.90
CA THR A 58 20.90 -6.50 -1.56
C THR A 58 20.71 -6.01 -2.99
N ASP A 59 19.67 -6.48 -3.67
CA ASP A 59 19.30 -6.05 -5.02
C ASP A 59 18.18 -4.99 -4.94
N PRO A 60 18.45 -3.75 -5.37
CA PRO A 60 17.46 -2.68 -5.32
C PRO A 60 16.22 -2.92 -6.18
N TRP A 61 16.39 -3.61 -7.35
CA TRP A 61 15.27 -3.92 -8.23
C TRP A 61 14.38 -5.02 -7.64
N ALA A 62 14.99 -6.07 -7.11
CA ALA A 62 14.25 -7.12 -6.40
C ALA A 62 13.49 -6.54 -5.21
N ALA A 63 14.09 -5.60 -4.45
CA ALA A 63 13.41 -4.94 -3.33
C ALA A 63 12.15 -4.19 -3.75
N LEU A 64 12.20 -3.45 -4.86
CA LEU A 64 11.05 -2.74 -5.42
C LEU A 64 9.97 -3.73 -5.92
N THR A 65 10.39 -4.79 -6.61
CA THR A 65 9.50 -5.86 -7.09
C THR A 65 8.78 -6.56 -5.94
N ASP A 66 9.52 -6.99 -4.93
CA ASP A 66 9.01 -7.67 -3.73
C ASP A 66 8.02 -6.77 -2.97
N PHE A 67 8.29 -5.47 -2.91
CA PHE A 67 7.38 -4.51 -2.31
C PHE A 67 6.02 -4.50 -3.03
N PHE A 68 6.00 -4.41 -4.36
CA PHE A 68 4.76 -4.48 -5.14
C PHE A 68 4.04 -5.81 -4.94
N GLU A 69 4.76 -6.93 -5.01
CA GLU A 69 4.16 -8.26 -4.83
C GLU A 69 3.52 -8.43 -3.46
N GLN A 70 4.20 -8.00 -2.40
CA GLN A 70 3.67 -8.07 -1.04
C GLN A 70 2.45 -7.16 -0.86
N ALA A 71 2.50 -5.93 -1.39
CA ALA A 71 1.40 -4.99 -1.34
C ALA A 71 0.15 -5.53 -2.05
N LEU A 72 0.32 -6.06 -3.27
CA LEU A 72 -0.79 -6.58 -4.08
C LEU A 72 -1.33 -7.92 -3.56
N THR A 73 -0.46 -8.81 -3.07
CA THR A 73 -0.89 -10.06 -2.42
C THR A 73 -1.69 -9.76 -1.14
N GLY A 74 -1.30 -8.72 -0.40
CA GLY A 74 -2.02 -8.25 0.78
C GLY A 74 -3.24 -7.38 0.48
N TYR A 75 -3.49 -7.03 -0.79
CA TYR A 75 -4.49 -6.01 -1.16
C TYR A 75 -5.88 -6.31 -0.62
N ALA A 76 -6.36 -7.55 -0.75
CA ALA A 76 -7.67 -7.94 -0.21
C ALA A 76 -7.77 -7.73 1.32
N ARG A 77 -6.64 -7.85 2.02
CA ARG A 77 -6.51 -7.66 3.47
C ARG A 77 -6.44 -6.17 3.84
N HIS A 78 -5.83 -5.35 2.98
CA HIS A 78 -5.60 -3.92 3.22
C HIS A 78 -6.50 -3.01 2.37
N ARG A 79 -7.43 -3.59 1.61
CA ARG A 79 -8.32 -2.88 0.70
C ARG A 79 -9.00 -1.67 1.35
N ALA A 80 -9.69 -1.89 2.47
CA ALA A 80 -10.38 -0.81 3.17
C ALA A 80 -9.42 0.31 3.63
N THR A 81 -8.18 -0.06 3.94
CA THR A 81 -7.11 0.89 4.29
C THR A 81 -6.68 1.71 3.08
N LEU A 82 -6.41 1.05 1.96
CA LEU A 82 -5.97 1.70 0.73
C LEU A 82 -7.06 2.58 0.12
N GLU A 83 -8.32 2.16 0.13
CA GLU A 83 -9.47 2.97 -0.28
C GLU A 83 -9.62 4.22 0.61
N HIS A 84 -9.51 4.05 1.93
CA HIS A 84 -9.56 5.16 2.86
C HIS A 84 -8.44 6.18 2.58
N PHE A 85 -7.23 5.72 2.32
CA PHE A 85 -6.09 6.58 2.00
C PHE A 85 -6.17 7.18 0.59
N ALA A 86 -6.71 6.48 -0.40
CA ALA A 86 -6.91 7.02 -1.74
C ALA A 86 -7.89 8.22 -1.74
N LEU A 87 -8.92 8.17 -0.90
CA LEU A 87 -9.86 9.29 -0.73
C LEU A 87 -9.23 10.50 -0.02
N THR A 88 -8.13 10.31 0.70
CA THR A 88 -7.43 11.35 1.46
C THR A 88 -6.11 11.77 0.84
N TRP A 89 -5.88 11.41 -0.44
CA TRP A 89 -4.66 11.72 -1.20
C TRP A 89 -4.27 13.19 -1.19
N ALA A 90 -5.25 14.08 -1.12
CA ALA A 90 -5.05 15.53 -1.08
C ALA A 90 -4.55 16.06 0.28
N GLU A 91 -4.51 15.24 1.33
CA GLU A 91 -4.05 15.61 2.66
C GLU A 91 -2.72 14.90 3.00
N PRO A 92 -1.55 15.47 2.63
CA PRO A 92 -0.25 14.83 2.79
C PRO A 92 0.18 14.58 4.25
N ASP A 93 -0.48 15.22 5.22
CA ASP A 93 -0.14 15.17 6.65
C ASP A 93 -0.73 13.98 7.40
N ARG A 94 -1.42 13.05 6.75
CA ARG A 94 -1.90 11.84 7.43
C ARG A 94 -0.77 10.82 7.55
N GLU A 95 -0.46 10.51 8.78
CA GLU A 95 0.66 9.67 9.28
C GLU A 95 0.91 8.37 8.48
N GLY A 96 -0.15 7.74 7.96
CA GLY A 96 -0.06 6.49 7.21
C GLY A 96 0.50 6.66 5.79
N ILE A 97 -0.02 7.59 4.99
CA ILE A 97 0.46 7.84 3.61
C ILE A 97 1.89 8.37 3.63
N GLY A 98 2.22 9.25 4.59
CA GLY A 98 3.58 9.73 4.77
C GLY A 98 4.58 8.58 4.97
N GLN A 99 4.24 7.59 5.79
CA GLN A 99 5.07 6.41 6.01
C GLN A 99 5.26 5.59 4.72
N LEU A 100 4.19 5.35 3.96
CA LEU A 100 4.27 4.64 2.68
C LEU A 100 5.13 5.39 1.67
N ARG A 101 4.93 6.70 1.55
CA ARG A 101 5.74 7.56 0.66
C ARG A 101 7.23 7.45 0.99
N LEU A 102 7.61 7.45 2.26
CA LEU A 102 9.01 7.30 2.68
C LEU A 102 9.59 5.95 2.25
N VAL A 103 8.83 4.85 2.42
CA VAL A 103 9.28 3.53 1.98
C VAL A 103 9.45 3.47 0.47
N ILE A 104 8.48 3.97 -0.28
CA ILE A 104 8.54 3.99 -1.75
C ILE A 104 9.68 4.88 -2.23
N ASP A 105 9.88 6.06 -1.63
CA ASP A 105 10.96 6.95 -2.00
C ASP A 105 12.33 6.33 -1.77
N GLU A 106 12.52 5.62 -0.66
CA GLU A 106 13.75 4.88 -0.37
C GLU A 106 14.00 3.78 -1.41
N LEU A 107 12.98 2.97 -1.73
CA LEU A 107 13.09 1.89 -2.73
C LEU A 107 13.40 2.46 -4.12
N ARG A 108 12.68 3.49 -4.53
CA ARG A 108 12.86 4.19 -5.79
C ARG A 108 14.28 4.79 -5.89
N ALA A 109 14.71 5.52 -4.86
CA ALA A 109 16.02 6.18 -4.85
C ALA A 109 17.16 5.16 -4.94
N ARG A 110 17.04 4.00 -4.32
CA ARG A 110 18.03 2.91 -4.42
C ARG A 110 18.08 2.30 -5.83
N ALA A 111 16.91 2.07 -6.45
CA ALA A 111 16.85 1.56 -7.82
C ALA A 111 17.39 2.58 -8.84
N ASP A 112 17.10 3.87 -8.64
CA ASP A 112 17.60 4.98 -9.44
C ASP A 112 19.12 5.13 -9.32
N ALA A 113 19.65 5.13 -8.10
CA ALA A 113 21.10 5.20 -7.84
C ALA A 113 21.87 4.00 -8.43
N ALA A 114 21.24 2.86 -8.56
CA ALA A 114 21.79 1.67 -9.22
C ALA A 114 21.65 1.72 -10.77
N GLY A 115 21.03 2.76 -11.33
CA GLY A 115 20.78 2.89 -12.76
C GLY A 115 19.76 1.88 -13.31
N LEU A 116 18.92 1.31 -12.45
CA LEU A 116 17.95 0.28 -12.81
C LEU A 116 16.56 0.84 -13.10
N LEU A 117 16.31 2.10 -12.72
CA LEU A 117 15.03 2.76 -12.89
C LEU A 117 15.08 3.71 -14.08
N ARG A 118 14.00 3.77 -14.86
CA ARG A 118 13.85 4.73 -15.96
C ARG A 118 13.97 6.17 -15.44
N PRO A 119 14.75 7.04 -16.11
CA PRO A 119 14.87 8.44 -15.70
C PRO A 119 13.53 9.16 -15.65
N GLY A 120 13.31 9.95 -14.61
CA GLY A 120 12.09 10.75 -14.41
C GLY A 120 10.96 10.05 -13.66
N VAL A 121 11.07 8.77 -13.33
CA VAL A 121 10.08 8.09 -12.47
C VAL A 121 10.11 8.69 -11.08
N THR A 122 8.96 9.17 -10.63
CA THR A 122 8.76 9.82 -9.32
C THR A 122 8.16 8.86 -8.29
N THR A 123 8.20 9.24 -7.02
CA THR A 123 7.52 8.53 -5.93
C THR A 123 6.00 8.50 -6.16
N ASP A 124 5.44 9.57 -6.73
CA ASP A 124 4.02 9.64 -7.05
C ASP A 124 3.62 8.67 -8.17
N ASP A 125 4.46 8.47 -9.17
CA ASP A 125 4.22 7.46 -10.22
C ASP A 125 4.12 6.06 -9.59
N VAL A 126 5.04 5.70 -8.72
CA VAL A 126 5.04 4.39 -8.04
C VAL A 126 3.79 4.22 -7.17
N LEU A 127 3.37 5.27 -6.46
CA LEU A 127 2.14 5.26 -5.66
C LEU A 127 0.90 5.09 -6.52
N LEU A 128 0.79 5.84 -7.63
CA LEU A 128 -0.34 5.74 -8.55
C LEU A 128 -0.41 4.36 -9.20
N LEU A 129 0.73 3.78 -9.58
CA LEU A 129 0.79 2.42 -10.10
C LEU A 129 0.34 1.40 -9.06
N LEU A 130 0.73 1.55 -7.80
CA LEU A 130 0.28 0.67 -6.71
C LEU A 130 -1.24 0.73 -6.54
N VAL A 131 -1.84 1.91 -6.57
CA VAL A 131 -3.30 2.10 -6.49
C VAL A 131 -4.01 1.47 -7.70
N ALA A 132 -3.51 1.73 -8.91
CA ALA A 132 -4.09 1.21 -10.14
C ALA A 132 -4.03 -0.33 -10.20
N LEU A 133 -2.89 -0.93 -9.85
CA LEU A 133 -2.73 -2.37 -9.78
C LEU A 133 -3.60 -2.98 -8.68
N GLY A 134 -3.68 -2.34 -7.53
CA GLY A 134 -4.55 -2.76 -6.44
C GLY A 134 -6.03 -2.78 -6.84
N HIS A 135 -6.50 -1.75 -7.52
CA HIS A 135 -7.87 -1.73 -8.07
C HIS A 135 -8.08 -2.85 -9.12
N THR A 136 -7.06 -3.15 -9.92
CA THR A 136 -7.14 -4.28 -10.86
C THR A 136 -7.28 -5.61 -10.13
N VAL A 137 -6.55 -5.83 -9.03
CA VAL A 137 -6.73 -7.03 -8.19
C VAL A 137 -8.19 -7.14 -7.75
N GLU A 138 -8.76 -6.06 -7.21
CA GLU A 138 -10.14 -6.03 -6.72
C GLU A 138 -11.15 -6.43 -7.79
N VAL A 139 -11.06 -5.81 -8.95
CA VAL A 139 -12.04 -6.03 -10.04
C VAL A 139 -11.89 -7.40 -10.68
N THR A 140 -10.70 -7.98 -10.69
CA THR A 140 -10.41 -9.23 -11.40
C THR A 140 -10.33 -10.47 -10.52
N ASP A 141 -10.31 -10.34 -9.19
CA ASP A 141 -10.08 -11.46 -8.26
C ASP A 141 -11.05 -12.62 -8.49
N ALA A 142 -12.33 -12.32 -8.71
CA ALA A 142 -13.36 -13.32 -8.94
C ALA A 142 -13.22 -14.11 -10.26
N CYS A 143 -12.61 -13.51 -11.29
CA CYS A 143 -12.53 -14.13 -12.62
C CYS A 143 -11.08 -14.45 -13.06
N ARG A 144 -10.08 -13.77 -12.50
CA ARG A 144 -8.65 -13.96 -12.79
C ARG A 144 -7.79 -13.66 -11.54
N PRO A 145 -7.81 -14.48 -10.51
CA PRO A 145 -7.14 -14.19 -9.23
C PRO A 145 -5.63 -13.94 -9.36
N GLU A 146 -4.98 -14.50 -10.38
CA GLU A 146 -3.53 -14.30 -10.63
C GLU A 146 -3.25 -13.34 -11.82
N GLY A 147 -4.28 -12.73 -12.40
CA GLY A 147 -4.14 -11.85 -13.58
C GLY A 147 -3.29 -10.61 -13.33
N TRP A 148 -3.31 -10.11 -12.13
CA TRP A 148 -2.53 -8.94 -11.69
C TRP A 148 -1.01 -9.17 -11.76
N ARG A 149 -0.52 -10.41 -11.58
CA ARG A 149 0.92 -10.71 -11.65
C ARG A 149 1.50 -10.41 -13.02
N ARG A 150 0.75 -10.76 -14.08
CA ARG A 150 1.16 -10.42 -15.44
C ARG A 150 1.18 -8.90 -15.66
N LEU A 151 0.18 -8.19 -15.15
CA LEU A 151 0.12 -6.73 -15.26
C LEU A 151 1.25 -6.08 -14.47
N LEU A 152 1.55 -6.59 -13.27
CA LEU A 152 2.70 -6.15 -12.48
C LEU A 152 4.01 -6.32 -13.26
N THR A 153 4.25 -7.49 -13.88
CA THR A 153 5.44 -7.72 -14.71
C THR A 153 5.56 -6.67 -15.81
N VAL A 154 4.49 -6.44 -16.59
CA VAL A 154 4.49 -5.43 -17.66
C VAL A 154 4.75 -4.02 -17.12
N THR A 155 4.19 -3.70 -15.96
CA THR A 155 4.38 -2.40 -15.30
C THR A 155 5.84 -2.23 -14.87
N LEU A 156 6.42 -3.23 -14.22
CA LEU A 156 7.82 -3.20 -13.77
C LEU A 156 8.79 -3.13 -14.95
N ASP A 157 8.53 -3.88 -16.02
CA ASP A 157 9.32 -3.78 -17.25
C ASP A 157 9.28 -2.36 -17.83
N GLY A 158 8.11 -1.71 -17.79
CA GLY A 158 7.95 -0.30 -18.18
C GLY A 158 8.70 0.71 -17.30
N LEU A 159 9.00 0.35 -16.05
CA LEU A 159 9.78 1.18 -15.12
C LEU A 159 11.29 0.97 -15.23
N ARG A 160 11.76 -0.08 -15.91
CA ARG A 160 13.20 -0.37 -16.05
C ARG A 160 13.92 0.58 -16.97
N ALA A 161 15.20 0.79 -16.68
CA ALA A 161 16.11 1.63 -17.47
C ALA A 161 16.54 1.02 -18.82
N ASP A 162 16.13 -0.22 -19.15
CA ASP A 162 16.55 -0.96 -20.35
C ASP A 162 16.01 -0.37 -21.67
N HIS A 163 15.27 0.71 -21.62
CA HIS A 163 14.85 1.49 -22.78
C HIS A 163 15.60 2.83 -22.80
N PRO A 164 16.85 2.88 -23.39
CA PRO A 164 17.57 4.14 -23.50
C PRO A 164 16.83 5.04 -24.50
N GLY A 165 16.23 6.10 -24.02
CA GLY A 165 15.69 7.14 -24.87
C GLY A 165 14.46 7.89 -24.39
N ASP A 166 13.64 7.30 -23.53
CA ASP A 166 12.39 7.94 -23.11
C ASP A 166 12.41 8.29 -21.62
N ALA A 167 12.94 9.47 -21.30
CA ALA A 167 12.71 10.07 -19.99
C ALA A 167 11.20 10.31 -19.82
N VAL A 168 10.63 9.91 -18.68
CA VAL A 168 9.24 10.26 -18.33
C VAL A 168 9.19 11.78 -18.14
N THR A 169 8.36 12.45 -18.93
CA THR A 169 8.16 13.90 -18.76
C THR A 169 7.29 14.10 -17.52
N PRO A 170 7.75 14.85 -16.51
CA PRO A 170 6.94 15.14 -15.34
C PRO A 170 5.70 15.96 -15.74
N ALA A 171 4.54 15.60 -15.18
CA ALA A 171 3.29 16.31 -15.37
C ALA A 171 3.25 17.63 -14.61
#